data_2aadb4e631059bd180be857859b8ab88
#
_entry.id   2aadb4e631059bd180be857859b8ab88
#
_cell.length_a   1.000
_cell.length_b   1.000
_cell.length_c   1.000
_cell.angle_alpha   90.00
_cell.angle_beta   90.00
_cell.angle_gamma   90.00
#
_symmetry.space_group_name_H-M   'P 1'
#
loop_
_entity.id
_entity.type
_entity.pdbx_description
1 polymer ?
#
loop_
_entity_poly.entity_id
_entity_poly.type
_entity_poly.pdbx_seq_one_letter_code
_entity_poly.pdbx_strand_id
1 'polypeptide(L)'
;MLIRFVLASLLAGLALSATAQDTPGALVEARTKAVVSTLAAQRAEFRADPAKLSAYVREQLETLFDREYSARLVLARHARSASEAQITAFADALTENLLRRYGDALLEVEGDLGVRIRAETPLRDGKMMRVNSEITRPGQPSVPIDYLFARSADGWRVFDVIVEGVSYVQTYRAQFDALLRTRTLDEVTRGLVEGTLSVDE
;
A
#
# COMPACT_ATOMS: atom_id res chain seq x y z
N MET A 1 -61.89 -17.12 27.03
CA MET A 1 -61.28 -18.35 26.49
C MET A 1 -60.65 -17.97 25.15
N LEU A 2 -59.38 -18.27 24.91
CA LEU A 2 -58.60 -17.96 23.70
C LEU A 2 -57.90 -16.56 23.64
N ILE A 3 -56.88 -16.40 24.49
CA ILE A 3 -55.73 -15.57 24.22
C ILE A 3 -54.53 -16.47 24.30
N ARG A 4 -54.13 -17.04 23.19
CA ARG A 4 -52.85 -17.77 23.03
C ARG A 4 -52.48 -17.75 21.55
N PHE A 5 -51.20 -17.50 21.25
CA PHE A 5 -50.53 -17.53 19.95
C PHE A 5 -50.52 -16.25 19.14
N VAL A 6 -49.69 -15.26 19.52
CA VAL A 6 -48.85 -14.54 18.58
C VAL A 6 -47.56 -14.11 19.30
N LEU A 7 -46.64 -15.04 19.48
CA LEU A 7 -45.28 -14.77 19.93
C LEU A 7 -44.35 -15.75 19.20
N ALA A 8 -44.28 -15.62 17.94
CA ALA A 8 -43.24 -16.28 17.13
C ALA A 8 -43.03 -15.46 15.88
N SER A 9 -41.81 -15.14 15.57
CA SER A 9 -41.32 -14.58 14.32
C SER A 9 -40.95 -13.07 14.36
N LEU A 10 -39.99 -12.72 15.23
CA LEU A 10 -39.15 -11.55 15.00
C LEU A 10 -37.67 -11.92 15.20
N LEU A 11 -37.25 -12.97 14.52
CA LEU A 11 -35.84 -13.24 14.19
C LEU A 11 -35.63 -12.81 12.74
N ALA A 12 -35.88 -11.53 12.47
CA ALA A 12 -35.46 -10.94 11.21
C ALA A 12 -33.94 -10.73 11.30
N GLY A 13 -33.24 -11.45 10.44
CA GLY A 13 -31.80 -11.48 10.32
C GLY A 13 -31.20 -10.09 10.32
N LEU A 14 -30.33 -9.85 11.26
CA LEU A 14 -29.22 -8.91 11.11
C LEU A 14 -28.30 -9.48 10.01
N ALA A 15 -28.69 -9.32 8.76
CA ALA A 15 -27.76 -9.33 7.68
C ALA A 15 -26.79 -8.19 8.00
N LEU A 16 -25.61 -8.51 8.54
CA LEU A 16 -24.48 -7.60 8.53
C LEU A 16 -24.30 -7.25 7.05
N SER A 17 -24.80 -6.08 6.68
CA SER A 17 -24.45 -5.44 5.44
C SER A 17 -22.98 -5.10 5.57
N ALA A 18 -22.09 -6.01 5.13
CA ALA A 18 -20.72 -5.64 4.82
C ALA A 18 -20.83 -4.46 3.86
N THR A 19 -20.48 -3.28 4.32
CA THR A 19 -20.51 -2.09 3.48
C THR A 19 -19.50 -2.32 2.36
N ALA A 20 -19.84 -1.94 1.14
CA ALA A 20 -18.97 -2.14 -0.03
C ALA A 20 -17.57 -1.48 0.12
N GLN A 21 -17.37 -0.71 1.19
CA GLN A 21 -16.08 -0.08 1.56
C GLN A 21 -15.10 -1.01 2.28
N ASP A 22 -15.53 -2.22 2.68
CA ASP A 22 -14.71 -3.15 3.46
C ASP A 22 -13.90 -4.13 2.60
N THR A 23 -14.05 -4.12 1.28
CA THR A 23 -13.25 -4.97 0.40
C THR A 23 -11.95 -4.30 0.00
N PRO A 24 -10.84 -5.07 -0.17
CA PRO A 24 -9.57 -4.55 -0.65
C PRO A 24 -9.67 -3.79 -1.98
N GLY A 25 -10.51 -4.26 -2.92
CA GLY A 25 -10.71 -3.60 -4.20
C GLY A 25 -11.39 -2.25 -4.07
N ALA A 26 -12.47 -2.17 -3.26
CA ALA A 26 -13.13 -0.90 -2.98
C ALA A 26 -12.20 0.09 -2.26
N LEU A 27 -11.32 -0.42 -1.39
CA LEU A 27 -10.30 0.40 -0.72
C LEU A 27 -9.30 0.98 -1.74
N VAL A 28 -8.80 0.17 -2.69
CA VAL A 28 -7.91 0.65 -3.77
C VAL A 28 -8.60 1.74 -4.59
N GLU A 29 -9.85 1.50 -5.02
CA GLU A 29 -10.60 2.46 -5.84
C GLU A 29 -10.82 3.80 -5.10
N ALA A 30 -11.31 3.74 -3.87
CA ALA A 30 -11.57 4.93 -3.06
C ALA A 30 -10.29 5.73 -2.78
N ARG A 31 -9.19 5.06 -2.42
CA ARG A 31 -7.91 5.70 -2.12
C ARG A 31 -7.26 6.29 -3.36
N THR A 32 -7.24 5.58 -4.48
CA THR A 32 -6.72 6.11 -5.75
C THR A 32 -7.48 7.36 -6.16
N LYS A 33 -8.82 7.34 -6.12
CA LYS A 33 -9.64 8.51 -6.43
C LYS A 33 -9.34 9.71 -5.52
N ALA A 34 -9.21 9.48 -4.21
CA ALA A 34 -8.90 10.52 -3.25
C ALA A 34 -7.52 11.14 -3.50
N VAL A 35 -6.50 10.29 -3.71
CA VAL A 35 -5.13 10.75 -3.99
C VAL A 35 -5.07 11.56 -5.29
N VAL A 36 -5.63 11.05 -6.39
CA VAL A 36 -5.65 11.75 -7.68
C VAL A 36 -6.36 13.09 -7.57
N SER A 37 -7.52 13.14 -6.90
CA SER A 37 -8.27 14.39 -6.68
C SER A 37 -7.46 15.40 -5.87
N THR A 38 -6.79 14.97 -4.78
CA THR A 38 -5.98 15.86 -3.95
C THR A 38 -4.74 16.37 -4.70
N LEU A 39 -4.03 15.49 -5.41
CA LEU A 39 -2.87 15.90 -6.22
C LEU A 39 -3.26 16.91 -7.30
N ALA A 40 -4.42 16.76 -7.94
CA ALA A 40 -4.93 17.70 -8.92
C ALA A 40 -5.30 19.05 -8.28
N ALA A 41 -6.04 19.04 -7.16
CA ALA A 41 -6.52 20.24 -6.48
C ALA A 41 -5.37 21.06 -5.83
N GLN A 42 -4.36 20.40 -5.30
CA GLN A 42 -3.28 21.02 -4.53
C GLN A 42 -1.94 21.07 -5.31
N ARG A 43 -1.95 20.80 -6.61
CA ARG A 43 -0.74 20.71 -7.44
C ARG A 43 0.18 21.92 -7.32
N ALA A 44 -0.38 23.14 -7.39
CA ALA A 44 0.39 24.38 -7.28
C ALA A 44 1.05 24.54 -5.91
N GLU A 45 0.35 24.14 -4.83
CA GLU A 45 0.86 24.17 -3.48
C GLU A 45 1.99 23.14 -3.28
N PHE A 46 1.81 21.93 -3.77
CA PHE A 46 2.80 20.86 -3.68
C PHE A 46 4.06 21.15 -4.51
N ARG A 47 3.92 21.82 -5.65
CA ARG A 47 5.08 22.31 -6.44
C ARG A 47 5.85 23.42 -5.73
N ALA A 48 5.15 24.28 -5.00
CA ALA A 48 5.76 25.36 -4.24
C ALA A 48 6.41 24.87 -2.93
N ASP A 49 5.89 23.78 -2.36
CA ASP A 49 6.37 23.20 -1.09
C ASP A 49 6.41 21.68 -1.17
N PRO A 50 7.54 21.09 -1.63
CA PRO A 50 7.72 19.63 -1.71
C PRO A 50 7.57 18.91 -0.36
N ALA A 51 7.81 19.62 0.77
CA ALA A 51 7.63 19.00 2.09
C ALA A 51 6.15 18.68 2.37
N LYS A 52 5.22 19.49 1.89
CA LYS A 52 3.77 19.21 1.97
C LYS A 52 3.37 18.00 1.15
N LEU A 53 3.92 17.85 -0.07
CA LEU A 53 3.70 16.65 -0.86
C LEU A 53 4.18 15.41 -0.13
N SER A 54 5.42 15.44 0.39
CA SER A 54 6.00 14.32 1.14
C SER A 54 5.16 13.96 2.37
N ALA A 55 4.70 14.96 3.13
CA ALA A 55 3.83 14.75 4.29
C ALA A 55 2.49 14.09 3.89
N TYR A 56 1.85 14.60 2.84
CA TYR A 56 0.60 14.05 2.33
C TYR A 56 0.76 12.59 1.87
N VAL A 57 1.77 12.30 1.06
CA VAL A 57 1.99 10.93 0.55
C VAL A 57 2.32 9.98 1.69
N ARG A 58 3.13 10.40 2.67
CA ARG A 58 3.40 9.62 3.88
C ARG A 58 2.13 9.24 4.62
N GLU A 59 1.24 10.19 4.86
CA GLU A 59 -0.05 9.94 5.50
C GLU A 59 -0.88 8.90 4.74
N GLN A 60 -0.92 8.99 3.39
CA GLN A 60 -1.61 7.99 2.57
C GLN A 60 -0.96 6.61 2.70
N LEU A 61 0.37 6.53 2.69
CA LEU A 61 1.10 5.27 2.88
C LEU A 61 0.86 4.67 4.28
N GLU A 62 0.88 5.48 5.34
CA GLU A 62 0.61 5.02 6.71
C GLU A 62 -0.78 4.43 6.89
N THR A 63 -1.76 4.97 6.18
CA THR A 63 -3.15 4.50 6.27
C THR A 63 -3.42 3.25 5.43
N LEU A 64 -2.71 3.04 4.32
CA LEU A 64 -2.98 1.98 3.36
C LEU A 64 -1.99 0.80 3.48
N PHE A 65 -0.71 1.08 3.78
CA PHE A 65 0.34 0.08 3.76
C PHE A 65 0.70 -0.43 5.15
N ASP A 66 1.01 -1.73 5.22
CA ASP A 66 1.74 -2.32 6.34
C ASP A 66 3.24 -2.22 6.05
N ARG A 67 3.81 -1.05 6.35
CA ARG A 67 5.22 -0.73 6.03
C ARG A 67 6.20 -1.66 6.74
N GLU A 68 5.92 -2.02 8.00
CA GLU A 68 6.79 -2.93 8.76
C GLU A 68 6.73 -4.36 8.23
N TYR A 69 5.54 -4.84 7.89
CA TYR A 69 5.42 -6.16 7.28
C TYR A 69 6.10 -6.21 5.91
N SER A 70 5.94 -5.17 5.08
CA SER A 70 6.66 -5.03 3.81
C SER A 70 8.18 -5.02 4.03
N ALA A 71 8.67 -4.25 5.00
CA ALA A 71 10.09 -4.21 5.35
C ALA A 71 10.63 -5.57 5.80
N ARG A 72 9.87 -6.33 6.60
CA ARG A 72 10.25 -7.71 6.98
C ARG A 72 10.34 -8.64 5.78
N LEU A 73 9.44 -8.50 4.81
CA LEU A 73 9.48 -9.29 3.58
C LEU A 73 10.67 -8.92 2.69
N VAL A 74 11.00 -7.63 2.60
CA VAL A 74 12.19 -7.14 1.90
C VAL A 74 13.47 -7.62 2.56
N LEU A 75 13.58 -7.49 3.88
CA LEU A 75 14.74 -7.95 4.66
C LEU A 75 14.87 -9.48 4.70
N ALA A 76 13.76 -10.20 4.55
CA ALA A 76 13.69 -11.67 4.49
C ALA A 76 14.43 -12.35 5.64
N ARG A 77 15.50 -13.09 5.32
CA ARG A 77 16.31 -13.80 6.35
C ARG A 77 16.98 -12.85 7.34
N HIS A 78 17.33 -11.62 6.90
CA HIS A 78 17.98 -10.63 7.73
C HIS A 78 17.05 -10.04 8.80
N ALA A 79 15.72 -10.07 8.58
CA ALA A 79 14.74 -9.64 9.57
C ALA A 79 14.73 -10.51 10.84
N ARG A 80 15.25 -11.76 10.78
CA ARG A 80 15.24 -12.68 11.93
C ARG A 80 16.16 -12.25 13.07
N SER A 81 17.25 -11.54 12.72
CA SER A 81 18.25 -11.04 13.68
C SER A 81 18.07 -9.55 13.99
N ALA A 82 17.17 -8.86 13.30
CA ALA A 82 16.90 -7.46 13.50
C ALA A 82 15.93 -7.27 14.68
N SER A 83 16.15 -6.23 15.47
CA SER A 83 15.18 -5.78 16.47
C SER A 83 13.98 -5.09 15.80
N GLU A 84 12.85 -4.98 16.51
CA GLU A 84 11.68 -4.23 16.05
C GLU A 84 12.07 -2.78 15.68
N ALA A 85 12.85 -2.12 16.53
CA ALA A 85 13.32 -0.76 16.27
C ALA A 85 14.14 -0.63 14.99
N GLN A 86 14.98 -1.62 14.67
CA GLN A 86 15.74 -1.64 13.41
C GLN A 86 14.84 -1.85 12.20
N ILE A 87 13.80 -2.68 12.32
CA ILE A 87 12.84 -2.91 11.24
C ILE A 87 12.02 -1.64 10.98
N THR A 88 11.52 -0.99 12.02
CA THR A 88 10.79 0.28 11.91
C THR A 88 11.68 1.36 11.30
N ALA A 89 12.92 1.52 11.78
CA ALA A 89 13.87 2.49 11.21
C ALA A 89 14.19 2.23 9.74
N PHE A 90 14.34 0.96 9.35
CA PHE A 90 14.54 0.59 7.95
C PHE A 90 13.31 0.88 7.10
N ALA A 91 12.10 0.55 7.58
CA ALA A 91 10.84 0.84 6.89
C ALA A 91 10.66 2.33 6.63
N ASP A 92 10.96 3.17 7.63
CA ASP A 92 10.90 4.62 7.52
C ASP A 92 11.93 5.14 6.52
N ALA A 93 13.19 4.70 6.65
CA ALA A 93 14.26 5.12 5.74
C ALA A 93 13.99 4.73 4.28
N LEU A 94 13.47 3.53 4.04
CA LEU A 94 13.08 3.08 2.70
C LEU A 94 11.94 3.92 2.15
N THR A 95 10.90 4.19 2.94
CA THR A 95 9.78 5.05 2.55
C THR A 95 10.26 6.44 2.16
N GLU A 96 11.09 7.08 2.98
CA GLU A 96 11.65 8.41 2.69
C GLU A 96 12.54 8.41 1.44
N ASN A 97 13.33 7.37 1.25
CA ASN A 97 14.18 7.23 0.07
C ASN A 97 13.33 7.16 -1.21
N LEU A 98 12.25 6.36 -1.19
CA LEU A 98 11.31 6.26 -2.31
C LEU A 98 10.56 7.57 -2.57
N LEU A 99 10.12 8.27 -1.51
CA LEU A 99 9.45 9.57 -1.65
C LEU A 99 10.38 10.63 -2.26
N ARG A 100 11.63 10.69 -1.84
CA ARG A 100 12.62 11.62 -2.45
C ARG A 100 12.88 11.31 -3.92
N ARG A 101 12.84 10.04 -4.30
CA ARG A 101 13.14 9.63 -5.67
C ARG A 101 11.95 9.81 -6.62
N TYR A 102 10.76 9.43 -6.17
CA TYR A 102 9.58 9.33 -7.03
C TYR A 102 8.49 10.35 -6.71
N GLY A 103 8.64 11.13 -5.62
CA GLY A 103 7.61 12.07 -5.18
C GLY A 103 7.24 13.09 -6.24
N ASP A 104 8.24 13.70 -6.89
CA ASP A 104 8.00 14.70 -7.93
C ASP A 104 7.24 14.13 -9.14
N ALA A 105 7.48 12.86 -9.49
CA ALA A 105 6.77 12.19 -10.58
C ALA A 105 5.24 12.10 -10.35
N LEU A 106 4.80 12.13 -9.08
CA LEU A 106 3.37 12.18 -8.76
C LEU A 106 2.71 13.48 -9.23
N LEU A 107 3.46 14.58 -9.31
CA LEU A 107 2.96 15.88 -9.78
C LEU A 107 2.90 15.98 -11.30
N GLU A 108 3.59 15.08 -12.00
CA GLU A 108 3.56 15.00 -13.46
C GLU A 108 2.35 14.18 -13.98
N VAL A 109 1.63 13.53 -13.06
CA VAL A 109 0.39 12.82 -13.42
C VAL A 109 -0.67 13.84 -13.83
N GLU A 110 -0.93 13.94 -15.14
CA GLU A 110 -1.95 14.82 -15.71
C GLU A 110 -3.17 14.05 -16.21
N GLY A 111 -4.34 14.72 -16.19
CA GLY A 111 -5.58 14.18 -16.73
C GLY A 111 -6.37 13.30 -15.76
N ASP A 112 -7.44 12.72 -16.28
CA ASP A 112 -8.32 11.81 -15.53
C ASP A 112 -7.68 10.43 -15.41
N LEU A 113 -6.86 10.26 -14.38
CA LEU A 113 -6.33 8.95 -14.01
C LEU A 113 -7.43 8.18 -13.27
N GLY A 114 -7.81 7.04 -13.81
CA GLY A 114 -8.75 6.13 -13.20
C GLY A 114 -8.10 4.83 -12.74
N VAL A 115 -8.79 4.14 -11.85
CA VAL A 115 -8.46 2.75 -11.50
C VAL A 115 -9.64 1.86 -11.82
N ARG A 116 -9.39 0.69 -12.38
CA ARG A 116 -10.40 -0.33 -12.65
C ARG A 116 -10.01 -1.61 -11.93
N ILE A 117 -10.84 -2.05 -11.00
CA ILE A 117 -10.66 -3.35 -10.35
C ILE A 117 -11.09 -4.46 -11.32
N ARG A 118 -10.25 -5.44 -11.54
CA ARG A 118 -10.47 -6.59 -12.43
C ARG A 118 -10.93 -7.82 -11.68
N ALA A 119 -10.26 -8.13 -10.57
CA ALA A 119 -10.57 -9.28 -9.74
C ALA A 119 -10.06 -9.12 -8.32
N GLU A 120 -10.70 -9.79 -7.39
CA GLU A 120 -10.22 -10.01 -6.03
C GLU A 120 -10.07 -11.51 -5.80
N THR A 121 -8.87 -11.96 -5.49
CA THR A 121 -8.56 -13.38 -5.29
C THR A 121 -8.10 -13.62 -3.86
N PRO A 122 -8.87 -14.34 -3.04
CA PRO A 122 -8.44 -14.69 -1.70
C PRO A 122 -7.25 -15.64 -1.73
N LEU A 123 -6.30 -15.40 -0.84
CA LEU A 123 -5.10 -16.18 -0.63
C LEU A 123 -5.01 -16.60 0.84
N ARG A 124 -4.31 -17.71 1.13
CA ARG A 124 -4.09 -18.21 2.49
C ARG A 124 -5.37 -18.26 3.33
N ASP A 125 -6.37 -18.96 2.82
CA ASP A 125 -7.67 -19.13 3.50
C ASP A 125 -8.34 -17.79 3.88
N GLY A 126 -8.25 -16.80 3.00
CA GLY A 126 -8.86 -15.48 3.18
C GLY A 126 -8.11 -14.52 4.12
N LYS A 127 -6.93 -14.91 4.62
CA LYS A 127 -6.06 -14.04 5.44
C LYS A 127 -5.31 -12.99 4.60
N MET A 128 -5.19 -13.24 3.31
CA MET A 128 -4.61 -12.35 2.32
C MET A 128 -5.53 -12.22 1.12
N MET A 129 -5.37 -11.14 0.37
CA MET A 129 -6.12 -10.87 -0.85
C MET A 129 -5.19 -10.33 -1.92
N ARG A 130 -5.32 -10.83 -3.15
CA ARG A 130 -4.74 -10.20 -4.33
C ARG A 130 -5.83 -9.41 -5.04
N VAL A 131 -5.63 -8.13 -5.21
CA VAL A 131 -6.48 -7.26 -6.01
C VAL A 131 -5.79 -7.01 -7.34
N ASN A 132 -6.36 -7.52 -8.41
CA ASN A 132 -5.90 -7.22 -9.76
C ASN A 132 -6.61 -5.95 -10.24
N SER A 133 -5.85 -4.97 -10.68
CA SER A 133 -6.38 -3.70 -11.18
C SER A 133 -5.62 -3.20 -12.39
N GLU A 134 -6.14 -2.16 -13.00
CA GLU A 134 -5.50 -1.41 -14.08
C GLU A 134 -5.62 0.08 -13.80
N ILE A 135 -4.53 0.80 -13.94
CA ILE A 135 -4.55 2.26 -14.02
C ILE A 135 -4.85 2.65 -15.46
N THR A 136 -5.88 3.47 -15.63
CA THR A 136 -6.34 3.93 -16.94
C THR A 136 -6.07 5.42 -17.12
N ARG A 137 -5.61 5.80 -18.30
CA ARG A 137 -5.39 7.19 -18.73
C ARG A 137 -5.98 7.39 -20.11
N PRO A 138 -6.69 8.52 -20.37
CA PRO A 138 -7.22 8.80 -21.68
C PRO A 138 -6.15 8.78 -22.76
N GLY A 139 -6.39 8.03 -23.84
CA GLY A 139 -5.49 7.97 -24.99
C GLY A 139 -4.20 7.19 -24.79
N GLN A 140 -4.03 6.50 -23.65
CA GLN A 140 -2.86 5.68 -23.36
C GLN A 140 -3.25 4.23 -23.01
N PRO A 141 -2.37 3.24 -23.23
CA PRO A 141 -2.60 1.89 -22.74
C PRO A 141 -2.78 1.88 -21.23
N SER A 142 -3.65 1.00 -20.73
CA SER A 142 -3.78 0.77 -19.30
C SER A 142 -2.55 0.04 -18.75
N VAL A 143 -2.17 0.38 -17.51
CA VAL A 143 -1.05 -0.26 -16.81
C VAL A 143 -1.61 -1.22 -15.77
N PRO A 144 -1.31 -2.53 -15.84
CA PRO A 144 -1.74 -3.49 -14.84
C PRO A 144 -0.97 -3.28 -13.54
N ILE A 145 -1.74 -3.16 -12.44
CA ILE A 145 -1.20 -3.06 -11.08
C ILE A 145 -1.97 -4.00 -10.18
N ASP A 146 -1.26 -4.93 -9.54
CA ASP A 146 -1.82 -5.79 -8.53
C ASP A 146 -1.37 -5.36 -7.14
N TYR A 147 -2.27 -5.43 -6.18
CA TYR A 147 -2.00 -5.16 -4.78
C TYR A 147 -2.14 -6.44 -3.98
N LEU A 148 -1.15 -6.73 -3.12
CA LEU A 148 -1.26 -7.82 -2.16
C LEU A 148 -1.59 -7.25 -0.78
N PHE A 149 -2.72 -7.69 -0.25
CA PHE A 149 -3.23 -7.29 1.06
C PHE A 149 -3.07 -8.41 2.08
N ALA A 150 -2.75 -8.04 3.31
CA ALA A 150 -2.88 -8.87 4.49
C ALA A 150 -3.94 -8.30 5.43
N ARG A 151 -4.62 -9.18 6.15
CA ARG A 151 -5.58 -8.77 7.17
C ARG A 151 -4.85 -8.49 8.47
N SER A 152 -4.99 -7.26 8.99
CA SER A 152 -4.49 -6.81 10.28
C SER A 152 -5.64 -6.63 11.28
N ALA A 153 -5.32 -6.22 12.52
CA ALA A 153 -6.33 -5.87 13.51
C ALA A 153 -7.20 -4.68 13.07
N ASP A 154 -6.60 -3.74 12.33
CA ASP A 154 -7.24 -2.50 11.87
C ASP A 154 -7.85 -2.62 10.45
N GLY A 155 -7.97 -3.84 9.92
CA GLY A 155 -8.50 -4.09 8.58
C GLY A 155 -7.47 -4.56 7.57
N TRP A 156 -7.73 -4.29 6.29
CA TRP A 156 -6.87 -4.69 5.20
C TRP A 156 -5.73 -3.69 4.98
N ARG A 157 -4.48 -4.19 4.89
CA ARG A 157 -3.29 -3.39 4.62
C ARG A 157 -2.50 -3.96 3.43
N VAL A 158 -2.05 -3.10 2.53
CA VAL A 158 -1.18 -3.49 1.41
C VAL A 158 0.21 -3.80 1.93
N PHE A 159 0.80 -4.89 1.48
CA PHE A 159 2.19 -5.24 1.80
C PHE A 159 3.08 -5.40 0.56
N ASP A 160 2.51 -5.52 -0.63
CA ASP A 160 3.26 -5.56 -1.89
C ASP A 160 2.44 -4.95 -3.02
N VAL A 161 3.13 -4.33 -3.97
CA VAL A 161 2.58 -3.84 -5.23
C VAL A 161 3.33 -4.51 -6.37
N ILE A 162 2.58 -4.98 -7.36
CA ILE A 162 3.11 -5.66 -8.54
C ILE A 162 2.72 -4.82 -9.75
N VAL A 163 3.67 -4.17 -10.39
CA VAL A 163 3.46 -3.35 -11.58
C VAL A 163 3.95 -4.13 -12.80
N GLU A 164 3.08 -4.32 -13.80
CA GLU A 164 3.41 -5.06 -15.02
C GLU A 164 4.03 -6.46 -14.74
N GLY A 165 3.60 -7.10 -13.65
CA GLY A 165 4.09 -8.41 -13.23
C GLY A 165 5.35 -8.38 -12.34
N VAL A 166 5.95 -7.23 -12.09
CA VAL A 166 7.14 -7.07 -11.26
C VAL A 166 6.74 -6.68 -9.83
N SER A 167 7.05 -7.53 -8.84
CA SER A 167 6.82 -7.26 -7.41
C SER A 167 7.90 -6.36 -6.85
N TYR A 168 7.50 -5.24 -6.24
CA TYR A 168 8.43 -4.31 -5.59
C TYR A 168 9.10 -4.93 -4.36
N VAL A 169 8.38 -5.71 -3.57
CA VAL A 169 8.98 -6.44 -2.44
C VAL A 169 10.05 -7.41 -2.92
N GLN A 170 9.85 -8.15 -4.01
CA GLN A 170 10.84 -9.09 -4.53
C GLN A 170 12.05 -8.36 -5.11
N THR A 171 11.83 -7.27 -5.82
CA THR A 171 12.89 -6.43 -6.39
C THR A 171 13.78 -5.88 -5.29
N TYR A 172 13.20 -5.23 -4.29
CA TYR A 172 13.96 -4.66 -3.17
C TYR A 172 14.61 -5.74 -2.30
N ARG A 173 13.94 -6.89 -2.12
CA ARG A 173 14.54 -8.02 -1.42
C ARG A 173 15.85 -8.48 -2.08
N ALA A 174 15.89 -8.58 -3.39
CA ALA A 174 17.10 -8.97 -4.11
C ALA A 174 18.23 -7.95 -3.93
N GLN A 175 17.91 -6.66 -4.02
CA GLN A 175 18.88 -5.57 -3.84
C GLN A 175 19.42 -5.51 -2.42
N PHE A 176 18.54 -5.54 -1.41
CA PHE A 176 18.97 -5.48 -0.01
C PHE A 176 19.66 -6.76 0.46
N ASP A 177 19.31 -7.95 -0.07
CA ASP A 177 20.05 -9.16 0.23
C ASP A 177 21.52 -9.05 -0.24
N ALA A 178 21.76 -8.44 -1.40
CA ALA A 178 23.11 -8.20 -1.90
C ALA A 178 23.90 -7.24 -0.99
N LEU A 179 23.29 -6.12 -0.57
CA LEU A 179 23.89 -5.13 0.32
C LEU A 179 24.20 -5.70 1.70
N LEU A 180 23.24 -6.44 2.28
CA LEU A 180 23.33 -7.00 3.63
C LEU A 180 24.27 -8.22 3.75
N ARG A 181 24.88 -8.68 2.65
CA ARG A 181 25.99 -9.65 2.70
C ARG A 181 27.29 -9.04 3.20
N THR A 182 27.48 -7.74 3.01
CA THR A 182 28.73 -7.03 3.32
C THR A 182 28.56 -5.85 4.26
N ARG A 183 27.32 -5.47 4.57
CA ARG A 183 26.97 -4.33 5.43
C ARG A 183 25.98 -4.77 6.50
N THR A 184 25.99 -4.07 7.63
CA THR A 184 24.98 -4.22 8.68
C THR A 184 23.68 -3.54 8.26
N LEU A 185 22.56 -3.90 8.90
CA LEU A 185 21.27 -3.26 8.66
C LEU A 185 21.32 -1.77 9.02
N ASP A 186 22.02 -1.40 10.09
CA ASP A 186 22.14 0.00 10.51
C ASP A 186 22.94 0.84 9.50
N GLU A 187 23.98 0.28 8.87
CA GLU A 187 24.72 0.96 7.79
C GLU A 187 23.86 1.16 6.55
N VAL A 188 23.08 0.14 6.17
CA VAL A 188 22.15 0.23 5.04
C VAL A 188 21.06 1.26 5.31
N THR A 189 20.44 1.22 6.49
CA THR A 189 19.42 2.18 6.92
C THR A 189 19.95 3.61 6.91
N ARG A 190 21.16 3.83 7.44
CA ARG A 190 21.83 5.14 7.42
C ARG A 190 22.06 5.62 5.98
N GLY A 191 22.55 4.76 5.11
CA GLY A 191 22.76 5.10 3.70
C GLY A 191 21.48 5.50 2.96
N LEU A 192 20.34 4.88 3.29
CA LEU A 192 19.03 5.28 2.79
C LEU A 192 18.63 6.67 3.30
N VAL A 193 18.82 6.95 4.59
CA VAL A 193 18.51 8.27 5.19
C VAL A 193 19.37 9.36 4.56
N GLU A 194 20.67 9.13 4.41
CA GLU A 194 21.64 10.08 3.84
C GLU A 194 21.53 10.22 2.32
N GLY A 195 20.77 9.33 1.65
CA GLY A 195 20.68 9.31 0.19
C GLY A 195 21.95 8.83 -0.53
N THR A 196 22.90 8.23 0.22
CA THR A 196 24.11 7.63 -0.33
C THR A 196 23.88 6.21 -0.88
N LEU A 197 22.74 5.60 -0.52
CA LEU A 197 22.18 4.41 -1.13
C LEU A 197 20.87 4.79 -1.83
N SER A 198 20.79 4.49 -3.11
CA SER A 198 19.55 4.49 -3.87
C SER A 198 19.15 3.05 -4.18
N VAL A 199 17.86 2.79 -4.13
CA VAL A 199 17.28 1.55 -4.64
C VAL A 199 16.85 1.81 -6.08
N ASP A 200 17.41 1.04 -7.01
CA ASP A 200 17.08 1.12 -8.43
C ASP A 200 16.04 0.06 -8.79
N GLU A 201 15.21 0.37 -9.79
CA GLU A 201 14.29 -0.60 -10.39
C GLU A 201 15.01 -1.61 -11.25
#